data_bd6f7edff12a29571a8d8abbf84d52c4
#
_entry.id   bd6f7edff12a29571a8d8abbf84d52c4
#
_cell.length_a   1.000
_cell.length_b   1.000
_cell.length_c   1.000
_cell.angle_alpha   90.00
_cell.angle_beta   90.00
_cell.angle_gamma   90.00
#
_symmetry.space_group_name_H-M   'P 1'
#
loop_
_entity.id
_entity.type
_entity.pdbx_description
1 polymer ?
#
loop_
_entity_poly.entity_id
_entity_poly.type
_entity_poly.pdbx_seq_one_letter_code
_entity_poly.pdbx_strand_id
1 'polypeptide(L)'
;MTVAYELIRSKRRTIAIVIDSEGKCRVRAPLQARLSDIEHFVQAKTGWIEQKQQHYASVQKKRQLILTDGMQLSVLDNRYTLRLAELGQVQVNGTVLLCPQFKPQQALEKWLRQQALAVLQERTAHYAELMGVVYQSVKLSSAAKRWGSCSIKGNLNFSWRLVFYPLAVLDYVVVHELSHIGNMNHSRRFW
;
A
#
# COMPACT_ATOMS: atom_id res chain seq x y z
N MET A 1 -32.84 -6.53 -5.79
CA MET A 1 -31.84 -5.72 -6.53
C MET A 1 -30.69 -6.63 -6.93
N THR A 2 -30.24 -6.56 -8.17
CA THR A 2 -29.15 -7.42 -8.66
C THR A 2 -27.84 -6.69 -8.44
N VAL A 3 -26.94 -7.27 -7.66
CA VAL A 3 -25.60 -6.71 -7.41
C VAL A 3 -24.77 -6.87 -8.69
N ALA A 4 -24.19 -5.77 -9.19
CA ALA A 4 -23.28 -5.84 -10.33
C ALA A 4 -21.92 -6.41 -9.87
N TYR A 5 -21.41 -7.40 -10.61
CA TYR A 5 -20.13 -8.04 -10.32
C TYR A 5 -19.36 -8.42 -11.57
N GLU A 6 -18.04 -8.50 -11.45
CA GLU A 6 -17.14 -9.04 -12.47
C GLU A 6 -16.93 -10.53 -12.19
N LEU A 7 -17.21 -11.40 -13.17
CA LEU A 7 -17.02 -12.85 -13.04
C LEU A 7 -15.64 -13.26 -13.56
N ILE A 8 -14.84 -13.88 -12.69
CA ILE A 8 -13.51 -14.43 -13.03
C ILE A 8 -13.53 -15.93 -12.82
N ARG A 9 -13.36 -16.68 -13.91
CA ARG A 9 -13.25 -18.14 -13.89
C ARG A 9 -11.80 -18.61 -13.82
N SER A 10 -11.50 -19.58 -12.97
CA SER A 10 -10.16 -20.11 -12.78
C SER A 10 -10.16 -21.57 -12.30
N LYS A 11 -8.99 -22.23 -12.28
CA LYS A 11 -8.80 -23.58 -11.74
C LYS A 11 -8.91 -23.54 -10.19
N ARG A 12 -10.12 -23.47 -9.67
CA ARG A 12 -10.44 -23.47 -8.24
C ARG A 12 -11.60 -24.40 -7.94
N ARG A 13 -11.78 -24.76 -6.67
CA ARG A 13 -12.82 -25.70 -6.24
C ARG A 13 -14.09 -25.02 -5.68
N THR A 14 -14.00 -23.74 -5.30
CA THR A 14 -15.09 -23.03 -4.61
C THR A 14 -15.40 -21.69 -5.26
N ILE A 15 -16.63 -21.19 -5.11
CA ILE A 15 -17.02 -19.83 -5.46
C ILE A 15 -16.60 -18.91 -4.30
N ALA A 16 -16.06 -17.73 -4.63
CA ALA A 16 -15.74 -16.70 -3.62
C ALA A 16 -16.08 -15.31 -4.14
N ILE A 17 -16.57 -14.46 -3.25
CA ILE A 17 -16.81 -13.05 -3.51
C ILE A 17 -15.66 -12.25 -2.89
N VAL A 18 -15.08 -11.36 -3.67
CA VAL A 18 -14.02 -10.45 -3.25
C VAL A 18 -14.47 -9.02 -3.57
N ILE A 19 -14.44 -8.15 -2.57
CA ILE A 19 -14.67 -6.73 -2.77
C ILE A 19 -13.33 -6.03 -2.58
N ASP A 20 -12.90 -5.30 -3.61
CA ASP A 20 -11.64 -4.58 -3.55
C ASP A 20 -11.79 -3.25 -2.76
N SER A 21 -10.67 -2.56 -2.59
CA SER A 21 -10.64 -1.28 -1.87
C SER A 21 -11.42 -0.15 -2.55
N GLU A 22 -11.81 -0.33 -3.82
CA GLU A 22 -12.64 0.61 -4.58
C GLU A 22 -14.14 0.27 -4.46
N GLY A 23 -14.48 -0.83 -3.75
CA GLY A 23 -15.86 -1.30 -3.61
C GLY A 23 -16.35 -2.14 -4.80
N LYS A 24 -15.47 -2.46 -5.77
CA LYS A 24 -15.84 -3.32 -6.91
C LYS A 24 -15.99 -4.77 -6.46
N CYS A 25 -17.13 -5.37 -6.80
CA CYS A 25 -17.41 -6.76 -6.51
C CYS A 25 -16.87 -7.68 -7.62
N ARG A 26 -16.00 -8.63 -7.24
CA ARG A 26 -15.50 -9.68 -8.12
C ARG A 26 -15.90 -11.04 -7.59
N VAL A 27 -16.50 -11.86 -8.46
CA VAL A 27 -16.85 -13.24 -8.14
C VAL A 27 -15.86 -14.16 -8.82
N ARG A 28 -15.14 -14.94 -8.03
CA ARG A 28 -14.21 -15.96 -8.53
C ARG A 28 -14.88 -17.31 -8.46
N ALA A 29 -15.00 -18.01 -9.59
CA ALA A 29 -15.68 -19.29 -9.68
C ALA A 29 -14.83 -20.36 -10.38
N PRO A 30 -15.10 -21.67 -10.14
CA PRO A 30 -14.55 -22.77 -10.95
C PRO A 30 -14.89 -22.62 -12.43
N LEU A 31 -14.04 -23.17 -13.31
CA LEU A 31 -14.27 -23.12 -14.76
C LEU A 31 -15.63 -23.73 -15.15
N GLN A 32 -16.03 -24.81 -14.47
CA GLN A 32 -17.25 -25.59 -14.78
C GLN A 32 -18.47 -25.20 -13.92
N ALA A 33 -18.36 -24.19 -13.05
CA ALA A 33 -19.49 -23.78 -12.21
C ALA A 33 -20.65 -23.26 -13.06
N ARG A 34 -21.87 -23.73 -12.80
CA ARG A 34 -23.07 -23.25 -13.49
C ARG A 34 -23.34 -21.80 -13.13
N LEU A 35 -23.80 -21.01 -14.09
CA LEU A 35 -24.10 -19.59 -13.86
C LEU A 35 -25.19 -19.42 -12.78
N SER A 36 -26.21 -20.29 -12.81
CA SER A 36 -27.27 -20.33 -11.79
C SER A 36 -26.76 -20.49 -10.36
N ASP A 37 -25.74 -21.35 -10.16
CA ASP A 37 -25.16 -21.57 -8.83
C ASP A 37 -24.37 -20.35 -8.35
N ILE A 38 -23.69 -19.66 -9.29
CA ILE A 38 -22.97 -18.43 -9.03
C ILE A 38 -23.95 -17.31 -8.65
N GLU A 39 -25.02 -17.14 -9.43
CA GLU A 39 -26.07 -16.13 -9.19
C GLU A 39 -26.77 -16.36 -7.86
N HIS A 40 -27.16 -17.60 -7.57
CA HIS A 40 -27.76 -17.96 -6.28
C HIS A 40 -26.83 -17.64 -5.11
N PHE A 41 -25.54 -17.96 -5.24
CA PHE A 41 -24.54 -17.65 -4.21
C PHE A 41 -24.36 -16.14 -4.02
N VAL A 42 -24.33 -15.35 -5.10
CA VAL A 42 -24.24 -13.88 -5.03
C VAL A 42 -25.49 -13.31 -4.36
N GLN A 43 -26.67 -13.78 -4.76
CA GLN A 43 -27.94 -13.34 -4.23
C GLN A 43 -28.07 -13.63 -2.73
N ALA A 44 -27.64 -14.81 -2.27
CA ALA A 44 -27.59 -15.14 -0.85
C ALA A 44 -26.63 -14.27 -0.04
N LYS A 45 -25.69 -13.59 -0.68
CA LYS A 45 -24.67 -12.73 -0.06
C LYS A 45 -24.87 -11.23 -0.32
N THR A 46 -25.99 -10.83 -0.93
CA THR A 46 -26.26 -9.43 -1.32
C THR A 46 -26.10 -8.46 -0.15
N GLY A 47 -26.71 -8.73 0.99
CA GLY A 47 -26.61 -7.85 2.17
C GLY A 47 -25.16 -7.68 2.68
N TRP A 48 -24.36 -8.76 2.65
CA TRP A 48 -22.96 -8.70 3.01
C TRP A 48 -22.15 -7.87 2.00
N ILE A 49 -22.43 -8.02 0.69
CA ILE A 49 -21.78 -7.24 -0.38
C ILE A 49 -22.06 -5.76 -0.18
N GLU A 50 -23.33 -5.38 -0.01
CA GLU A 50 -23.74 -3.98 0.18
C GLU A 50 -23.11 -3.36 1.43
N GLN A 51 -23.10 -4.09 2.55
CA GLN A 51 -22.46 -3.63 3.79
C GLN A 51 -20.96 -3.38 3.58
N LYS A 52 -20.26 -4.29 2.85
CA LYS A 52 -18.85 -4.12 2.54
C LYS A 52 -18.59 -2.97 1.58
N GLN A 53 -19.42 -2.78 0.56
CA GLN A 53 -19.33 -1.66 -0.36
C GLN A 53 -19.52 -0.32 0.35
N GLN A 54 -20.53 -0.22 1.23
CA GLN A 54 -20.76 0.97 2.06
C GLN A 54 -19.57 1.24 2.99
N HIS A 55 -19.02 0.20 3.62
CA HIS A 55 -17.82 0.33 4.45
C HIS A 55 -16.65 0.89 3.65
N TYR A 56 -16.36 0.35 2.45
CA TYR A 56 -15.28 0.87 1.61
C TYR A 56 -15.56 2.29 1.13
N ALA A 57 -16.78 2.62 0.76
CA ALA A 57 -17.18 3.98 0.38
C ALA A 57 -16.98 4.98 1.53
N SER A 58 -17.34 4.61 2.76
CA SER A 58 -17.13 5.46 3.94
C SER A 58 -15.64 5.63 4.29
N VAL A 59 -14.84 4.57 4.13
CA VAL A 59 -13.39 4.60 4.33
C VAL A 59 -12.71 5.44 3.26
N GLN A 60 -13.17 5.38 2.01
CA GLN A 60 -12.64 6.24 0.93
C GLN A 60 -12.96 7.72 1.19
N LYS A 61 -14.19 8.06 1.60
CA LYS A 61 -14.53 9.44 2.01
C LYS A 61 -13.65 9.95 3.15
N LYS A 62 -13.36 9.11 4.16
CA LYS A 62 -12.44 9.45 5.26
C LYS A 62 -10.96 9.51 4.84
N ARG A 63 -10.59 8.84 3.75
CA ARG A 63 -9.21 8.80 3.23
C ARG A 63 -8.91 9.89 2.18
N GLN A 64 -9.90 10.61 1.70
CA GLN A 64 -9.63 11.82 0.92
C GLN A 64 -9.06 12.87 1.87
N LEU A 65 -7.74 12.84 2.03
CA LEU A 65 -6.99 13.92 2.65
C LEU A 65 -7.30 15.16 1.81
N ILE A 66 -8.12 16.06 2.36
CA ILE A 66 -8.36 17.35 1.71
C ILE A 66 -7.07 18.13 1.92
N LEU A 67 -6.24 18.19 0.88
CA LEU A 67 -5.03 19.00 0.90
C LEU A 67 -5.45 20.46 0.82
N THR A 68 -5.13 21.22 1.87
CA THR A 68 -5.39 22.64 1.96
C THR A 68 -4.08 23.43 1.89
N ASP A 69 -4.12 24.59 1.28
CA ASP A 69 -2.98 25.50 1.28
C ASP A 69 -2.58 25.86 2.73
N GLY A 70 -1.29 25.87 3.02
CA GLY A 70 -0.77 26.07 4.38
C GLY A 70 -0.74 24.82 5.26
N MET A 71 -1.23 23.66 4.80
CA MET A 71 -1.17 22.42 5.57
C MET A 71 0.27 22.02 5.89
N GLN A 72 0.51 21.61 7.16
CA GLN A 72 1.80 21.07 7.58
C GLN A 72 1.88 19.58 7.28
N LEU A 73 2.98 19.15 6.69
CA LEU A 73 3.26 17.76 6.35
C LEU A 73 4.63 17.37 6.89
N SER A 74 4.69 16.32 7.70
CA SER A 74 5.97 15.70 8.10
C SER A 74 6.31 14.57 7.15
N VAL A 75 7.52 14.60 6.59
CA VAL A 75 8.06 13.56 5.70
C VAL A 75 9.45 13.22 6.19
N LEU A 76 9.62 12.00 6.73
CA LEU A 76 10.81 11.62 7.50
C LEU A 76 11.04 12.63 8.65
N ASP A 77 12.24 13.13 8.80
CA ASP A 77 12.58 14.11 9.85
C ASP A 77 12.36 15.57 9.40
N ASN A 78 11.80 15.79 8.21
CA ASN A 78 11.56 17.12 7.67
C ASN A 78 10.09 17.54 7.83
N ARG A 79 9.87 18.83 8.09
CA ARG A 79 8.54 19.46 8.10
C ARG A 79 8.41 20.40 6.91
N TYR A 80 7.29 20.23 6.19
CA TYR A 80 6.98 21.05 5.02
C TYR A 80 5.65 21.77 5.21
N THR A 81 5.58 22.99 4.69
CA THR A 81 4.33 23.73 4.50
C THR A 81 3.87 23.50 3.06
N LEU A 82 2.73 22.86 2.87
CA LEU A 82 2.15 22.62 1.55
C LEU A 82 1.60 23.93 0.99
N ARG A 83 1.90 24.20 -0.29
CA ARG A 83 1.31 25.28 -1.08
C ARG A 83 0.80 24.72 -2.39
N LEU A 84 -0.42 25.10 -2.75
CA LEU A 84 -1.01 24.72 -4.03
C LEU A 84 -0.61 25.75 -5.09
N ALA A 85 -0.09 25.29 -6.24
CA ALA A 85 0.41 26.14 -7.30
C ALA A 85 0.13 25.53 -8.69
N GLU A 86 0.19 26.35 -9.73
CA GLU A 86 0.06 25.93 -11.12
C GLU A 86 1.36 25.28 -11.59
N LEU A 87 1.52 24.00 -11.31
CA LEU A 87 2.70 23.20 -11.60
C LEU A 87 2.33 21.87 -12.23
N GLY A 88 3.27 21.23 -12.94
CA GLY A 88 3.10 19.88 -13.48
C GLY A 88 3.47 18.77 -12.47
N GLN A 89 4.31 19.07 -11.49
CA GLN A 89 4.81 18.12 -10.50
C GLN A 89 5.13 18.80 -9.17
N VAL A 90 5.25 18.01 -8.11
CA VAL A 90 5.64 18.51 -6.78
C VAL A 90 7.08 19.03 -6.82
N GLN A 91 7.30 20.17 -6.20
CA GLN A 91 8.62 20.80 -6.03
C GLN A 91 8.86 21.14 -4.56
N VAL A 92 10.11 21.00 -4.13
CA VAL A 92 10.54 21.36 -2.77
C VAL A 92 11.37 22.65 -2.87
N ASN A 93 10.96 23.66 -2.10
CA ASN A 93 11.70 24.90 -1.96
C ASN A 93 11.93 25.18 -0.47
N GLY A 94 13.06 24.76 0.06
CA GLY A 94 13.35 24.77 1.49
C GLY A 94 12.32 23.96 2.27
N THR A 95 11.56 24.64 3.14
CA THR A 95 10.49 24.04 3.94
C THR A 95 9.12 24.12 3.27
N VAL A 96 9.03 24.64 2.04
CA VAL A 96 7.78 24.75 1.27
C VAL A 96 7.69 23.63 0.27
N LEU A 97 6.58 22.89 0.31
CA LEU A 97 6.23 21.86 -0.65
C LEU A 97 5.18 22.42 -1.62
N LEU A 98 5.61 22.78 -2.81
CA LEU A 98 4.73 23.24 -3.87
C LEU A 98 4.06 22.03 -4.53
N CYS A 99 2.73 21.97 -4.48
CA CYS A 99 1.94 20.86 -4.99
C CYS A 99 1.02 21.35 -6.11
N PRO A 100 0.88 20.61 -7.23
CA PRO A 100 -0.05 20.95 -8.30
C PRO A 100 -1.49 21.15 -7.78
N GLN A 101 -2.16 22.20 -8.24
CA GLN A 101 -3.59 22.43 -7.95
C GLN A 101 -4.47 21.36 -8.61
N PHE A 102 -4.08 20.86 -9.78
CA PHE A 102 -4.78 19.78 -10.47
C PHE A 102 -4.37 18.42 -9.92
N LYS A 103 -5.34 17.67 -9.40
CA LYS A 103 -5.16 16.34 -8.77
C LYS A 103 -4.04 16.31 -7.70
N PRO A 104 -4.06 17.21 -6.73
CA PRO A 104 -2.95 17.40 -5.78
C PRO A 104 -2.64 16.14 -4.98
N GLN A 105 -3.66 15.34 -4.61
CA GLN A 105 -3.47 14.09 -3.86
C GLN A 105 -2.63 13.07 -4.64
N GLN A 106 -2.89 12.95 -5.95
CA GLN A 106 -2.15 12.01 -6.81
C GLN A 106 -0.71 12.46 -7.01
N ALA A 107 -0.50 13.77 -7.22
CA ALA A 107 0.82 14.35 -7.37
C ALA A 107 1.66 14.19 -6.09
N LEU A 108 1.06 14.48 -4.93
CA LEU A 108 1.69 14.33 -3.64
C LEU A 108 2.02 12.85 -3.33
N GLU A 109 1.08 11.92 -3.56
CA GLU A 109 1.33 10.48 -3.35
C GLU A 109 2.46 9.98 -4.25
N LYS A 110 2.50 10.40 -5.51
CA LYS A 110 3.60 10.05 -6.43
C LYS A 110 4.95 10.51 -5.89
N TRP A 111 5.03 11.77 -5.43
CA TRP A 111 6.24 12.33 -4.85
C TRP A 111 6.66 11.59 -3.57
N LEU A 112 5.72 11.36 -2.63
CA LEU A 112 5.97 10.63 -1.39
C LEU A 112 6.49 9.21 -1.65
N ARG A 113 5.96 8.53 -2.67
CA ARG A 113 6.47 7.21 -3.09
C ARG A 113 7.89 7.26 -3.63
N GLN A 114 8.22 8.31 -4.37
CA GLN A 114 9.60 8.52 -4.85
C GLN A 114 10.57 8.75 -3.69
N GLN A 115 10.19 9.61 -2.72
CA GLN A 115 11.00 9.84 -1.52
C GLN A 115 11.15 8.54 -0.70
N ALA A 116 10.07 7.82 -0.49
CA ALA A 116 10.09 6.54 0.24
C ALA A 116 11.01 5.51 -0.45
N LEU A 117 10.94 5.38 -1.78
CA LEU A 117 11.78 4.41 -2.50
C LEU A 117 13.25 4.78 -2.40
N ALA A 118 13.61 6.04 -2.58
CA ALA A 118 14.99 6.51 -2.54
C ALA A 118 15.61 6.25 -1.15
N VAL A 119 14.95 6.67 -0.08
CA VAL A 119 15.47 6.47 1.28
C VAL A 119 15.50 4.99 1.67
N LEU A 120 14.49 4.20 1.31
CA LEU A 120 14.48 2.76 1.60
C LEU A 120 15.59 2.01 0.87
N GLN A 121 15.89 2.37 -0.38
CA GLN A 121 17.02 1.79 -1.12
C GLN A 121 18.36 2.14 -0.47
N GLU A 122 18.57 3.40 -0.14
CA GLU A 122 19.78 3.87 0.56
C GLU A 122 19.97 3.16 1.91
N ARG A 123 18.94 3.18 2.76
CA ARG A 123 19.03 2.57 4.10
C ARG A 123 19.17 1.05 4.04
N THR A 124 18.50 0.39 3.08
CA THR A 124 18.65 -1.06 2.88
C THR A 124 20.07 -1.41 2.46
N ALA A 125 20.67 -0.67 1.54
CA ALA A 125 22.04 -0.91 1.11
C ALA A 125 23.03 -0.73 2.29
N HIS A 126 22.89 0.35 3.04
CA HIS A 126 23.71 0.65 4.22
C HIS A 126 23.65 -0.47 5.27
N TYR A 127 22.43 -0.88 5.67
CA TYR A 127 22.31 -1.92 6.70
C TYR A 127 22.63 -3.32 6.19
N ALA A 128 22.38 -3.61 4.92
CA ALA A 128 22.80 -4.88 4.32
C ALA A 128 24.32 -5.06 4.35
N GLU A 129 25.08 -4.01 4.06
CA GLU A 129 26.53 -3.99 4.18
C GLU A 129 26.99 -4.22 5.63
N LEU A 130 26.42 -3.47 6.59
CA LEU A 130 26.74 -3.62 8.02
C LEU A 130 26.43 -5.01 8.56
N MET A 131 25.35 -5.63 8.10
CA MET A 131 24.91 -6.96 8.54
C MET A 131 25.56 -8.10 7.76
N GLY A 132 26.32 -7.80 6.68
CA GLY A 132 26.93 -8.80 5.82
C GLY A 132 25.91 -9.68 5.08
N VAL A 133 24.70 -9.15 4.76
CA VAL A 133 23.64 -9.88 4.08
C VAL A 133 23.42 -9.39 2.65
N VAL A 134 22.99 -10.29 1.76
CA VAL A 134 22.73 -9.95 0.35
C VAL A 134 21.23 -10.07 0.09
N TYR A 135 20.63 -8.99 -0.40
CA TYR A 135 19.24 -8.93 -0.82
C TYR A 135 19.10 -8.85 -2.34
N GLN A 136 17.93 -9.19 -2.89
CA GLN A 136 17.70 -9.22 -4.34
C GLN A 136 17.10 -7.91 -4.87
N SER A 137 16.11 -7.36 -4.16
CA SER A 137 15.43 -6.14 -4.61
C SER A 137 14.69 -5.44 -3.47
N VAL A 138 14.53 -4.13 -3.60
CA VAL A 138 13.68 -3.29 -2.75
C VAL A 138 12.52 -2.78 -3.58
N LYS A 139 11.29 -3.01 -3.11
CA LYS A 139 10.06 -2.55 -3.77
C LYS A 139 9.12 -1.89 -2.77
N LEU A 140 8.26 -1.00 -3.26
CA LEU A 140 7.20 -0.40 -2.46
C LEU A 140 5.94 -1.25 -2.48
N SER A 141 5.31 -1.34 -1.32
CA SER A 141 4.01 -1.95 -1.11
C SER A 141 2.97 -0.91 -0.72
N SER A 142 1.73 -1.10 -1.14
CA SER A 142 0.57 -0.35 -0.68
C SER A 142 -0.18 -1.07 0.46
N ALA A 143 0.35 -2.18 0.97
CA ALA A 143 -0.26 -2.94 2.06
C ALA A 143 -0.47 -2.04 3.29
N ALA A 144 -1.70 -2.07 3.84
CA ALA A 144 -2.08 -1.22 4.96
C ALA A 144 -1.83 -1.86 6.34
N LYS A 145 -1.53 -3.17 6.37
CA LYS A 145 -1.47 -3.96 7.62
C LYS A 145 -0.05 -4.40 8.00
N ARG A 146 0.95 -4.11 7.20
CA ARG A 146 2.34 -4.46 7.47
C ARG A 146 3.29 -3.40 6.92
N TRP A 147 4.38 -3.16 7.63
CA TRP A 147 5.38 -2.17 7.26
C TRP A 147 6.39 -2.70 6.27
N GLY A 148 6.71 -4.00 6.35
CA GLY A 148 7.63 -4.65 5.45
C GLY A 148 7.28 -6.12 5.21
N SER A 149 8.05 -6.77 4.36
CA SER A 149 8.10 -8.23 4.20
C SER A 149 9.36 -8.63 3.43
N CYS A 150 9.98 -9.73 3.85
CA CYS A 150 11.06 -10.38 3.16
C CYS A 150 10.59 -11.72 2.58
N SER A 151 10.95 -12.02 1.34
CA SER A 151 10.72 -13.34 0.74
C SER A 151 11.95 -14.23 0.92
N ILE A 152 11.78 -15.55 0.80
CA ILE A 152 12.89 -16.54 0.84
C ILE A 152 13.99 -16.21 -0.20
N LYS A 153 13.65 -15.55 -1.29
CA LYS A 153 14.59 -15.11 -2.34
C LYS A 153 15.29 -13.78 -2.01
N GLY A 154 15.10 -13.20 -0.83
CA GLY A 154 15.69 -11.92 -0.47
C GLY A 154 15.02 -10.70 -1.16
N ASN A 155 13.78 -10.83 -1.65
CA ASN A 155 13.05 -9.65 -2.15
C ASN A 155 12.37 -8.95 -0.98
N LEU A 156 12.71 -7.69 -0.77
CA LEU A 156 12.19 -6.84 0.29
C LEU A 156 11.07 -5.94 -0.27
N ASN A 157 9.94 -5.89 0.45
CA ASN A 157 8.86 -4.98 0.13
C ASN A 157 8.55 -4.13 1.36
N PHE A 158 8.51 -2.81 1.21
CA PHE A 158 8.24 -1.87 2.29
C PHE A 158 7.00 -1.05 2.00
N SER A 159 6.24 -0.71 3.03
CA SER A 159 5.15 0.25 2.90
C SER A 159 5.72 1.64 2.61
N TRP A 160 5.27 2.28 1.52
CA TRP A 160 5.67 3.65 1.24
C TRP A 160 5.27 4.64 2.34
N ARG A 161 4.30 4.27 3.18
CA ARG A 161 3.84 5.10 4.30
C ARG A 161 4.87 5.25 5.43
N LEU A 162 5.96 4.47 5.39
CA LEU A 162 7.09 4.66 6.30
C LEU A 162 7.68 6.07 6.21
N VAL A 163 7.52 6.74 5.08
CA VAL A 163 7.96 8.12 4.88
C VAL A 163 7.33 9.14 5.84
N PHE A 164 6.19 8.81 6.48
CA PHE A 164 5.53 9.65 7.47
C PHE A 164 6.07 9.45 8.90
N TYR A 165 7.03 8.59 9.08
CA TYR A 165 7.65 8.29 10.38
C TYR A 165 9.10 8.78 10.39
N PRO A 166 9.68 9.00 11.59
CA PRO A 166 11.10 9.34 11.73
C PRO A 166 12.00 8.29 11.07
N LEU A 167 13.16 8.72 10.60
CA LEU A 167 14.13 7.84 9.92
C LEU A 167 14.50 6.63 10.78
N ALA A 168 14.62 6.79 12.11
CA ALA A 168 14.91 5.70 13.03
C ALA A 168 13.85 4.57 12.99
N VAL A 169 12.57 4.91 12.78
CA VAL A 169 11.50 3.90 12.65
C VAL A 169 11.63 3.16 11.31
N LEU A 170 11.95 3.87 10.24
CA LEU A 170 12.21 3.29 8.94
C LEU A 170 13.42 2.34 9.00
N ASP A 171 14.51 2.77 9.63
CA ASP A 171 15.71 1.97 9.85
C ASP A 171 15.42 0.68 10.61
N TYR A 172 14.63 0.77 11.69
CA TYR A 172 14.21 -0.41 12.43
C TYR A 172 13.49 -1.42 11.53
N VAL A 173 12.55 -0.96 10.69
CA VAL A 173 11.83 -1.85 9.77
C VAL A 173 12.78 -2.43 8.72
N VAL A 174 13.72 -1.66 8.20
CA VAL A 174 14.74 -2.14 7.24
C VAL A 174 15.58 -3.24 7.85
N VAL A 175 16.12 -3.03 9.04
CA VAL A 175 16.93 -4.03 9.77
C VAL A 175 16.11 -5.28 10.07
N HIS A 176 14.84 -5.11 10.49
CA HIS A 176 13.93 -6.22 10.74
C HIS A 176 13.75 -7.10 9.50
N GLU A 177 13.48 -6.50 8.34
CA GLU A 177 13.28 -7.26 7.10
C GLU A 177 14.58 -7.89 6.58
N LEU A 178 15.73 -7.23 6.74
CA LEU A 178 17.04 -7.79 6.42
C LEU A 178 17.38 -8.98 7.31
N SER A 179 16.99 -8.95 8.58
CA SER A 179 17.21 -10.06 9.52
C SER A 179 16.45 -11.34 9.15
N HIS A 180 15.41 -11.23 8.32
CA HIS A 180 14.74 -12.38 7.73
C HIS A 180 15.57 -13.10 6.66
N ILE A 181 16.62 -12.48 6.13
CA ILE A 181 17.54 -13.15 5.19
C ILE A 181 18.32 -14.20 5.96
N GLY A 182 18.01 -15.49 5.72
CA GLY A 182 18.57 -16.62 6.46
C GLY A 182 17.78 -17.05 7.70
N ASN A 183 16.89 -16.22 8.26
CA ASN A 183 16.06 -16.55 9.43
C ASN A 183 14.61 -16.13 9.21
N MET A 184 13.83 -16.94 8.49
CA MET A 184 12.43 -16.62 8.13
C MET A 184 11.43 -16.63 9.30
N ASN A 185 11.86 -17.05 10.49
CA ASN A 185 11.05 -17.07 11.69
C ASN A 185 11.67 -16.16 12.77
N HIS A 186 10.84 -15.68 13.72
CA HIS A 186 11.28 -14.84 14.84
C HIS A 186 11.81 -15.73 16.01
N SER A 187 12.70 -16.67 15.73
CA SER A 187 13.36 -17.48 16.74
C SER A 187 14.44 -16.68 17.50
N ARG A 188 15.05 -17.29 18.54
CA ARG A 188 16.17 -16.66 19.28
C ARG A 188 17.37 -16.26 18.40
N ARG A 189 17.51 -16.84 17.21
CA ARG A 189 18.58 -16.48 16.26
C ARG A 189 18.26 -15.23 15.45
N PHE A 190 16.99 -14.80 15.46
CA PHE A 190 16.53 -13.60 14.76
C PHE A 190 16.85 -12.34 15.57
N TRP A 191 16.75 -12.42 16.90
CA TRP A 191 17.03 -11.33 17.84
C TRP A 191 18.47 -11.44 18.37
#